data_798287d064114078b6d71671894eb779
#
_entry.id   798287d064114078b6d71671894eb779
#
_cell.length_a   1.000
_cell.length_b   1.000
_cell.length_c   1.000
_cell.angle_alpha   90.00
_cell.angle_beta   90.00
_cell.angle_gamma   90.00
#
_symmetry.space_group_name_H-M   'P 1'
#
loop_
_entity.id
_entity.type
_entity.pdbx_description
1 polymer ?
#
loop_
_entity_poly.entity_id
_entity_poly.type
_entity_poly.pdbx_seq_one_letter_code
_entity_poly.pdbx_strand_id
1 'polypeptide(L)'
;MEEVVTATCIAPINIAVIKYWGKRDDKLILPVNDSISGTLSTDQLCAKTTISASPTYTETKYWLNGIEGDYKSNIRMKNVIKAMKKLAKKKCPKNKALKYKLHICSINNFPTAAGLASSAAGYSCLVYTLAQLYGIDNEDLTPIARVGSGSACRSLNGGFVHWLKGVSPTGEDSVAVQLCDENYWPEMRVLIIVVNEGKKAVSSTSGMSLTTTTSELFNYRIMKCVPERVRLMKKAIAERNFKDFGELTMKDSNQFHAVCLDTYPPCVYMTDVSHRIAAIIHGYNKNAGETCVAYTFDAGPNVCVYLLEKEVRRFVTMLAAFFPCDAYDEGKFVRGIPIKYLSKISEEYMTNLGGSSYIERDRVKYIIHTKLGSGPKRLDDPDDSLLGADGLPKANPKVQSSIEQEVSVPPCEPHEVPPENVMYLGVPWGPQWAEQWLAQWGKPNGASWGGHGFPFGAPPGIAIKMDAALRSKVKIESTESSKSTSSNESDDATTSAARPDRQNAFQDLESKASTLNKLMDVDVEMSRVNQ
;
A
#
# COMPACT_ATOMS: atom_id res chain seq x y z
N MET A 1 43.68 13.52 15.54
CA MET A 1 42.63 13.61 14.52
C MET A 1 41.30 13.40 15.23
N GLU A 2 40.35 14.32 15.08
CA GLU A 2 39.01 14.15 15.63
C GLU A 2 38.30 13.00 14.88
N GLU A 3 37.77 12.07 15.64
CA GLU A 3 37.27 10.76 15.16
C GLU A 3 35.97 10.90 14.40
N VAL A 4 35.96 10.48 13.13
CA VAL A 4 34.74 10.28 12.33
C VAL A 4 34.06 9.02 12.83
N VAL A 5 32.81 9.12 13.22
CA VAL A 5 31.98 7.97 13.66
C VAL A 5 31.04 7.58 12.54
N THR A 6 31.09 6.31 12.14
CA THR A 6 30.23 5.80 11.05
C THR A 6 29.49 4.53 11.47
N ALA A 7 28.25 4.39 11.03
CA ALA A 7 27.47 3.17 11.16
C ALA A 7 26.77 2.85 9.82
N THR A 8 26.76 1.57 9.46
CA THR A 8 26.05 1.06 8.29
C THR A 8 25.07 -0.02 8.72
N CYS A 9 23.82 0.08 8.26
CA CYS A 9 22.78 -0.90 8.58
C CYS A 9 21.92 -1.19 7.36
N ILE A 10 21.20 -2.34 7.43
CA ILE A 10 20.12 -2.69 6.54
C ILE A 10 18.81 -2.82 7.33
N ALA A 11 17.70 -2.52 6.67
CA ALA A 11 16.36 -2.71 7.25
C ALA A 11 15.39 -3.28 6.22
N PRO A 12 14.47 -4.16 6.65
CA PRO A 12 13.52 -4.82 5.78
C PRO A 12 12.35 -3.91 5.39
N ILE A 13 11.64 -4.29 4.33
CA ILE A 13 10.27 -3.86 4.10
C ILE A 13 9.31 -4.71 4.94
N ASN A 14 8.08 -4.23 5.12
CA ASN A 14 6.99 -5.01 5.70
C ASN A 14 5.74 -4.89 4.84
N ILE A 15 4.95 -5.96 4.76
CA ILE A 15 3.71 -6.02 4.00
C ILE A 15 2.54 -6.23 4.96
N ALA A 16 1.62 -5.27 5.00
CA ALA A 16 0.47 -5.33 5.88
C ALA A 16 -0.57 -6.36 5.38
N VAL A 17 -1.01 -7.23 6.29
CA VAL A 17 -2.15 -8.15 6.14
C VAL A 17 -3.44 -7.55 6.73
N ILE A 18 -3.32 -6.68 7.75
CA ILE A 18 -4.37 -5.74 8.17
C ILE A 18 -3.83 -4.34 7.92
N LYS A 19 -4.48 -3.61 7.02
CA LYS A 19 -3.94 -2.36 6.45
C LYS A 19 -4.02 -1.19 7.42
N TYR A 20 -2.92 -0.45 7.52
CA TYR A 20 -2.87 0.91 8.06
C TYR A 20 -3.36 1.90 7.00
N TRP A 21 -4.45 2.62 7.32
CA TRP A 21 -4.95 3.68 6.46
C TRP A 21 -5.66 4.73 7.30
N GLY A 22 -5.30 6.00 7.09
CA GLY A 22 -5.81 7.12 7.88
C GLY A 22 -5.00 7.43 9.13
N LYS A 23 -4.97 8.72 9.49
CA LYS A 23 -4.29 9.24 10.66
C LYS A 23 -5.25 10.09 11.48
N ARG A 24 -5.15 10.00 12.81
CA ARG A 24 -5.82 10.91 13.76
C ARG A 24 -4.94 12.09 14.13
N ASP A 25 -3.62 12.00 13.88
CA ASP A 25 -2.66 13.10 14.03
C ASP A 25 -1.57 12.99 12.95
N ASP A 26 -1.43 14.04 12.12
CA ASP A 26 -0.47 14.08 11.02
C ASP A 26 0.95 14.45 11.47
N LYS A 27 1.11 15.16 12.60
CA LYS A 27 2.43 15.56 13.12
C LYS A 27 3.13 14.41 13.82
N LEU A 28 2.38 13.67 14.64
CA LEU A 28 2.85 12.50 15.36
C LEU A 28 2.68 11.20 14.55
N ILE A 29 2.01 11.26 13.41
CA ILE A 29 1.68 10.12 12.55
C ILE A 29 0.97 9.03 13.35
N LEU A 30 -0.06 9.41 14.10
CA LEU A 30 -0.88 8.48 14.87
C LEU A 30 -1.95 7.86 13.98
N PRO A 31 -2.04 6.53 13.91
CA PRO A 31 -3.04 5.87 13.09
C PRO A 31 -4.43 5.91 13.72
N VAL A 32 -5.47 5.77 12.92
CA VAL A 32 -6.86 5.65 13.39
C VAL A 32 -7.23 4.22 13.76
N ASN A 33 -6.47 3.24 13.27
CA ASN A 33 -6.70 1.81 13.50
C ASN A 33 -5.39 1.04 13.67
N ASP A 34 -5.45 -0.07 14.35
CA ASP A 34 -4.37 -1.06 14.44
C ASP A 34 -4.03 -1.65 13.08
N SER A 35 -2.82 -2.17 12.93
CA SER A 35 -2.43 -2.89 11.72
C SER A 35 -1.45 -4.03 12.03
N ILE A 36 -1.50 -5.10 11.22
CA ILE A 36 -0.59 -6.24 11.32
C ILE A 36 0.13 -6.42 9.99
N SER A 37 1.44 -6.72 10.03
CA SER A 37 2.25 -6.99 8.85
C SER A 37 3.22 -8.13 9.05
N GLY A 38 3.62 -8.79 7.97
CA GLY A 38 4.82 -9.60 7.91
C GLY A 38 6.03 -8.76 7.52
N THR A 39 7.11 -8.87 8.26
CA THR A 39 8.42 -8.30 7.93
C THR A 39 9.15 -9.25 7.01
N LEU A 40 9.68 -8.76 5.88
CA LEU A 40 10.30 -9.62 4.85
C LEU A 40 11.80 -9.75 5.08
N SER A 41 12.41 -10.80 4.48
CA SER A 41 13.86 -11.02 4.61
C SER A 41 14.66 -9.91 3.92
N THR A 42 15.67 -9.41 4.62
CA THR A 42 16.65 -8.44 4.10
C THR A 42 17.56 -9.03 3.03
N ASP A 43 17.62 -10.36 2.90
CA ASP A 43 18.43 -11.03 1.88
C ASP A 43 17.92 -10.74 0.46
N GLN A 44 16.61 -10.49 0.30
CA GLN A 44 16.00 -10.17 -0.98
C GLN A 44 15.63 -8.69 -1.10
N LEU A 45 15.13 -8.08 -0.03
CA LEU A 45 14.52 -6.74 -0.07
C LEU A 45 14.92 -5.92 1.14
N CYS A 46 15.79 -4.92 0.95
CA CYS A 46 16.20 -4.05 2.04
C CYS A 46 16.50 -2.62 1.59
N ALA A 47 16.39 -1.69 2.53
CA ALA A 47 17.10 -0.42 2.48
C ALA A 47 18.43 -0.59 3.20
N LYS A 48 19.53 -0.11 2.60
CA LYS A 48 20.86 0.03 3.23
C LYS A 48 21.10 1.51 3.50
N THR A 49 21.52 1.85 4.71
CA THR A 49 21.83 3.23 5.11
C THR A 49 23.18 3.28 5.81
N THR A 50 24.03 4.20 5.37
CA THR A 50 25.25 4.59 6.08
C THR A 50 25.10 6.01 6.61
N ILE A 51 25.44 6.22 7.88
CA ILE A 51 25.48 7.54 8.51
C ILE A 51 26.88 7.77 9.03
N SER A 52 27.48 8.89 8.62
CA SER A 52 28.74 9.36 9.13
C SER A 52 28.53 10.67 9.88
N ALA A 53 29.20 10.82 11.04
CA ALA A 53 29.19 12.01 11.87
C ALA A 53 30.61 12.51 12.03
N SER A 54 30.88 13.77 11.70
CA SER A 54 32.20 14.36 11.80
C SER A 54 32.14 15.80 12.33
N PRO A 55 33.14 16.23 13.13
CA PRO A 55 33.28 17.62 13.54
C PRO A 55 33.63 18.55 12.36
N THR A 56 34.14 17.99 11.25
CA THR A 56 34.54 18.75 10.06
C THR A 56 33.34 19.04 9.12
N TYR A 57 32.22 18.35 9.30
CA TYR A 57 31.05 18.61 8.46
C TYR A 57 30.39 19.94 8.82
N THR A 58 30.23 20.81 7.83
CA THR A 58 29.62 22.14 7.98
C THR A 58 28.11 22.10 8.07
N GLU A 59 27.48 21.14 7.38
CA GLU A 59 26.03 20.94 7.35
C GLU A 59 25.64 19.45 7.33
N THR A 60 24.38 19.18 7.60
CA THR A 60 23.83 17.82 7.44
C THR A 60 23.36 17.65 6.00
N LYS A 61 23.86 16.60 5.33
CA LYS A 61 23.49 16.22 3.96
C LYS A 61 22.88 14.83 3.91
N TYR A 62 22.05 14.56 2.89
CA TYR A 62 21.60 13.20 2.63
C TYR A 62 21.48 12.91 1.14
N TRP A 63 21.69 11.66 0.79
CA TRP A 63 21.53 11.11 -0.55
C TRP A 63 20.61 9.90 -0.50
N LEU A 64 19.69 9.82 -1.45
CA LEU A 64 18.79 8.68 -1.63
C LEU A 64 18.95 8.13 -3.05
N ASN A 65 19.36 6.86 -3.15
CA ASN A 65 19.66 6.20 -4.43
C ASN A 65 20.59 7.03 -5.33
N GLY A 66 21.63 7.61 -4.75
CA GLY A 66 22.63 8.42 -5.45
C GLY A 66 22.25 9.89 -5.69
N ILE A 67 21.03 10.29 -5.38
CA ILE A 67 20.54 11.67 -5.58
C ILE A 67 20.61 12.45 -4.27
N GLU A 68 21.29 13.60 -4.28
CA GLU A 68 21.32 14.50 -3.12
C GLU A 68 19.94 15.17 -2.92
N GLY A 69 19.44 15.11 -1.70
CA GLY A 69 18.17 15.71 -1.31
C GLY A 69 18.34 16.97 -0.46
N ASP A 70 17.35 17.84 -0.48
CA ASP A 70 17.33 19.02 0.40
C ASP A 70 16.93 18.64 1.83
N TYR A 71 17.92 18.54 2.71
CA TYR A 71 17.70 18.27 4.14
C TYR A 71 16.86 19.37 4.82
N LYS A 72 16.99 20.63 4.38
CA LYS A 72 16.31 21.77 5.02
C LYS A 72 14.79 21.71 4.82
N SER A 73 14.34 21.18 3.71
CA SER A 73 12.89 20.97 3.41
C SER A 73 12.34 19.66 3.96
N ASN A 74 13.18 18.66 4.28
CA ASN A 74 12.72 17.35 4.73
C ASN A 74 12.35 17.35 6.23
N ILE A 75 11.13 17.82 6.54
CA ILE A 75 10.61 17.96 7.90
C ILE A 75 10.58 16.61 8.65
N ARG A 76 10.20 15.51 7.98
CA ARG A 76 10.12 14.19 8.62
C ARG A 76 11.50 13.69 9.07
N MET A 77 12.49 13.77 8.20
CA MET A 77 13.87 13.37 8.53
C MET A 77 14.43 14.23 9.68
N LYS A 78 14.19 15.56 9.66
CA LYS A 78 14.57 16.46 10.74
C LYS A 78 13.93 16.07 12.08
N ASN A 79 12.65 15.72 12.08
CA ASN A 79 11.93 15.30 13.28
C ASN A 79 12.50 13.98 13.84
N VAL A 80 12.77 13.00 12.98
CA VAL A 80 13.40 11.73 13.36
C VAL A 80 14.77 11.96 13.98
N ILE A 81 15.65 12.72 13.32
CA ILE A 81 17.00 13.01 13.83
C ILE A 81 16.92 13.76 15.16
N LYS A 82 16.02 14.73 15.30
CA LYS A 82 15.79 15.47 16.55
C LYS A 82 15.34 14.55 17.68
N ALA A 83 14.40 13.63 17.41
CA ALA A 83 13.92 12.66 18.39
C ALA A 83 15.02 11.69 18.81
N MET A 84 15.79 11.14 17.86
CA MET A 84 16.93 10.26 18.13
C MET A 84 18.03 10.99 18.94
N LYS A 85 18.38 12.21 18.60
CA LYS A 85 19.33 13.01 19.40
C LYS A 85 18.80 13.29 20.81
N LYS A 86 17.50 13.52 21.00
CA LYS A 86 16.88 13.68 22.34
C LYS A 86 17.01 12.41 23.17
N LEU A 87 16.71 11.25 22.59
CA LEU A 87 16.86 9.95 23.23
C LEU A 87 18.34 9.68 23.59
N ALA A 88 19.23 9.87 22.62
CA ALA A 88 20.66 9.65 22.81
C ALA A 88 21.28 10.56 23.89
N LYS A 89 20.87 11.83 23.99
CA LYS A 89 21.29 12.71 25.09
C LYS A 89 20.89 12.17 26.46
N LYS A 90 19.75 11.48 26.56
CA LYS A 90 19.28 10.85 27.81
C LYS A 90 20.05 9.57 28.13
N LYS A 91 20.30 8.72 27.12
CA LYS A 91 20.86 7.37 27.30
C LYS A 91 22.39 7.32 27.17
N CYS A 92 22.95 8.06 26.23
CA CYS A 92 24.38 8.06 25.88
C CYS A 92 24.96 9.49 25.86
N PRO A 93 24.88 10.28 26.94
CA PRO A 93 25.19 11.71 26.96
C PRO A 93 26.67 12.02 26.61
N LYS A 94 27.57 11.05 26.77
CA LYS A 94 28.99 11.17 26.46
C LYS A 94 29.36 10.92 25.01
N ASN A 95 28.41 10.47 24.17
CA ASN A 95 28.65 10.19 22.76
C ASN A 95 28.97 11.51 21.99
N LYS A 96 30.17 11.60 21.44
CA LYS A 96 30.66 12.79 20.74
C LYS A 96 29.86 13.12 19.47
N ALA A 97 29.33 12.09 18.77
CA ALA A 97 28.58 12.26 17.53
C ALA A 97 27.28 13.08 17.72
N LEU A 98 26.79 13.24 18.97
CA LEU A 98 25.66 14.09 19.30
C LEU A 98 25.83 15.57 18.89
N LYS A 99 27.08 16.05 18.89
CA LYS A 99 27.42 17.44 18.55
C LYS A 99 27.65 17.65 17.06
N TYR A 100 27.89 16.57 16.31
CA TYR A 100 28.35 16.63 14.92
C TYR A 100 27.17 16.75 13.94
N LYS A 101 27.47 17.26 12.73
CA LYS A 101 26.61 17.18 11.57
C LYS A 101 26.70 15.77 10.98
N LEU A 102 25.69 15.41 10.22
CA LEU A 102 25.54 14.06 9.69
C LEU A 102 25.57 14.07 8.17
N HIS A 103 26.29 13.14 7.58
CA HIS A 103 26.12 12.75 6.19
C HIS A 103 25.43 11.39 6.15
N ILE A 104 24.34 11.31 5.39
CA ILE A 104 23.42 10.16 5.37
C ILE A 104 23.29 9.68 3.93
N CYS A 105 23.72 8.46 3.63
CA CYS A 105 23.53 7.85 2.32
C CYS A 105 22.62 6.62 2.45
N SER A 106 21.56 6.56 1.66
CA SER A 106 20.60 5.44 1.69
C SER A 106 20.29 4.96 0.28
N ILE A 107 20.27 3.64 0.10
CA ILE A 107 19.88 2.99 -1.16
C ILE A 107 18.85 1.90 -0.90
N ASN A 108 17.95 1.67 -1.86
CA ASN A 108 17.06 0.52 -1.88
C ASN A 108 17.50 -0.44 -2.99
N ASN A 109 17.44 -1.75 -2.74
CA ASN A 109 17.70 -2.77 -3.75
C ASN A 109 16.42 -3.20 -4.51
N PHE A 110 15.35 -2.41 -4.41
CA PHE A 110 14.04 -2.65 -5.03
C PHE A 110 13.45 -1.33 -5.54
N PRO A 111 12.48 -1.36 -6.49
CA PRO A 111 11.87 -0.15 -7.06
C PRO A 111 11.20 0.72 -6.00
N THR A 112 11.57 1.99 -5.94
CA THR A 112 11.16 2.93 -4.87
C THR A 112 9.74 3.46 -4.98
N ALA A 113 9.13 3.42 -6.15
CA ALA A 113 7.83 4.08 -6.39
C ALA A 113 6.64 3.14 -6.59
N ALA A 114 6.91 1.84 -6.69
CA ALA A 114 5.95 0.83 -7.13
C ALA A 114 4.99 0.30 -6.03
N GLY A 115 4.78 1.05 -4.94
CA GLY A 115 3.91 0.61 -3.83
C GLY A 115 4.55 -0.41 -2.87
N LEU A 116 5.87 -0.64 -2.98
CA LEU A 116 6.60 -1.64 -2.17
C LEU A 116 7.10 -1.10 -0.82
N ALA A 117 6.35 -0.25 -0.16
CA ALA A 117 6.64 0.25 1.19
C ALA A 117 8.08 0.82 1.40
N SER A 118 8.69 1.40 0.35
CA SER A 118 10.07 1.92 0.39
C SER A 118 10.33 2.93 1.52
N SER A 119 9.34 3.76 1.85
CA SER A 119 9.46 4.69 2.98
C SER A 119 9.52 3.98 4.33
N ALA A 120 8.90 2.79 4.47
CA ALA A 120 8.97 2.01 5.69
C ALA A 120 10.39 1.50 5.94
N ALA A 121 11.00 0.85 4.95
CA ALA A 121 12.36 0.36 5.03
C ALA A 121 13.37 1.51 5.23
N GLY A 122 13.24 2.62 4.46
CA GLY A 122 14.15 3.75 4.54
C GLY A 122 14.14 4.42 5.91
N TYR A 123 12.97 4.70 6.51
CA TYR A 123 12.91 5.33 7.83
C TYR A 123 13.24 4.38 8.97
N SER A 124 12.91 3.09 8.90
CA SER A 124 13.37 2.12 9.89
C SER A 124 14.88 1.96 9.85
N CYS A 125 15.48 1.91 8.66
CA CYS A 125 16.94 1.86 8.49
C CYS A 125 17.62 3.11 9.04
N LEU A 126 17.10 4.30 8.73
CA LEU A 126 17.60 5.57 9.27
C LEU A 126 17.59 5.59 10.80
N VAL A 127 16.48 5.19 11.42
CA VAL A 127 16.33 5.19 12.89
C VAL A 127 17.28 4.19 13.53
N TYR A 128 17.33 2.97 12.98
CA TYR A 128 18.21 1.93 13.50
C TYR A 128 19.69 2.29 13.34
N THR A 129 20.08 2.86 12.18
CA THR A 129 21.47 3.32 11.96
C THR A 129 21.85 4.48 12.91
N LEU A 130 20.91 5.41 13.18
CA LEU A 130 21.14 6.46 14.18
C LEU A 130 21.29 5.89 15.59
N ALA A 131 20.54 4.84 15.94
CA ALA A 131 20.70 4.17 17.22
C ALA A 131 22.09 3.55 17.36
N GLN A 132 22.55 2.81 16.34
CA GLN A 132 23.90 2.24 16.30
C GLN A 132 24.97 3.32 16.38
N LEU A 133 24.84 4.43 15.64
CA LEU A 133 25.77 5.55 15.65
C LEU A 133 25.89 6.20 17.03
N TYR A 134 24.77 6.32 17.76
CA TYR A 134 24.74 6.95 19.07
C TYR A 134 24.96 5.96 20.23
N GLY A 135 25.08 4.66 19.97
CA GLY A 135 25.23 3.62 20.99
C GLY A 135 23.97 3.43 21.84
N ILE A 136 22.79 3.49 21.20
CA ILE A 136 21.51 3.26 21.86
C ILE A 136 21.12 1.79 21.67
N ASP A 137 21.11 1.03 22.75
CA ASP A 137 20.74 -0.36 22.78
C ASP A 137 19.47 -0.56 23.64
N ASN A 138 18.72 -1.62 23.36
CA ASN A 138 17.58 -2.10 24.14
C ASN A 138 16.45 -1.05 24.39
N GLU A 139 16.27 -0.10 23.46
CA GLU A 139 15.18 0.87 23.53
C GLU A 139 14.14 0.61 22.45
N ASP A 140 12.88 0.86 22.78
CA ASP A 140 11.83 0.85 21.75
C ASP A 140 11.96 2.07 20.84
N LEU A 141 12.42 1.83 19.63
CA LEU A 141 12.59 2.84 18.58
C LEU A 141 11.33 3.02 17.73
N THR A 142 10.31 2.19 17.93
CA THR A 142 9.12 2.17 17.06
C THR A 142 8.34 3.49 17.08
N PRO A 143 8.20 4.22 18.20
CA PRO A 143 7.57 5.54 18.20
C PRO A 143 8.32 6.57 17.35
N ILE A 144 9.67 6.48 17.31
CA ILE A 144 10.50 7.42 16.54
C ILE A 144 10.42 7.08 15.03
N ALA A 145 10.50 5.80 14.67
CA ALA A 145 10.36 5.37 13.28
C ALA A 145 8.99 5.74 12.69
N ARG A 146 7.93 5.65 13.50
CA ARG A 146 6.57 6.06 13.15
C ARG A 146 6.53 7.52 12.68
N VAL A 147 7.22 8.43 13.36
CA VAL A 147 7.25 9.86 12.99
C VAL A 147 7.91 10.11 11.64
N GLY A 148 8.80 9.24 11.20
CA GLY A 148 9.37 9.28 9.86
C GLY A 148 8.38 8.79 8.80
N SER A 149 7.84 7.59 9.02
CA SER A 149 6.81 6.96 8.20
C SER A 149 6.01 5.99 9.07
N GLY A 150 4.69 6.10 9.09
CA GLY A 150 3.85 5.29 9.97
C GLY A 150 4.20 3.81 9.92
N SER A 151 4.26 3.22 8.73
CA SER A 151 4.59 1.80 8.55
C SER A 151 6.04 1.42 8.93
N ALA A 152 6.95 2.39 9.10
CA ALA A 152 8.35 2.13 9.45
C ALA A 152 8.50 1.50 10.84
N CYS A 153 7.60 1.80 11.77
CA CYS A 153 7.64 1.21 13.10
C CYS A 153 7.59 -0.32 13.06
N ARG A 154 6.87 -0.91 12.09
CA ARG A 154 6.76 -2.37 11.98
C ARG A 154 8.01 -3.03 11.42
N SER A 155 8.81 -2.31 10.61
CA SER A 155 10.07 -2.84 10.05
C SER A 155 11.23 -2.90 11.06
N LEU A 156 11.04 -2.44 12.29
CA LEU A 156 12.04 -2.55 13.36
C LEU A 156 12.01 -3.91 14.07
N ASN A 157 10.98 -4.71 13.85
CA ASN A 157 10.83 -6.04 14.39
C ASN A 157 10.69 -7.07 13.26
N GLY A 158 11.18 -8.30 13.49
CA GLY A 158 11.05 -9.42 12.55
C GLY A 158 9.73 -10.15 12.65
N GLY A 159 9.49 -11.10 11.74
CA GLY A 159 8.33 -11.97 11.73
C GLY A 159 7.00 -11.23 11.51
N PHE A 160 5.98 -11.55 12.31
CA PHE A 160 4.71 -10.82 12.30
C PHE A 160 4.68 -9.74 13.37
N VAL A 161 4.25 -8.54 12.98
CA VAL A 161 4.31 -7.34 13.82
C VAL A 161 2.95 -6.65 13.88
N HIS A 162 2.48 -6.35 15.08
CA HIS A 162 1.26 -5.61 15.37
C HIS A 162 1.60 -4.16 15.76
N TRP A 163 1.13 -3.19 14.99
CA TRP A 163 1.21 -1.79 15.35
C TRP A 163 -0.10 -1.37 16.00
N LEU A 164 -0.02 -1.02 17.27
CA LEU A 164 -1.11 -0.53 18.10
C LEU A 164 -1.42 0.92 17.74
N LYS A 165 -2.70 1.24 17.51
CA LYS A 165 -3.11 2.64 17.27
C LYS A 165 -2.84 3.54 18.46
N GLY A 166 -2.93 2.97 19.68
CA GLY A 166 -2.87 3.71 20.92
C GLY A 166 -4.08 4.62 21.12
N VAL A 167 -4.17 5.21 22.29
CA VAL A 167 -5.22 6.17 22.68
C VAL A 167 -4.63 7.50 23.18
N SER A 168 -3.38 7.49 23.64
CA SER A 168 -2.69 8.69 24.13
C SER A 168 -2.58 9.76 23.05
N PRO A 169 -2.91 11.02 23.36
CA PRO A 169 -2.70 12.14 22.44
C PRO A 169 -1.21 12.41 22.15
N THR A 170 -0.31 11.99 23.06
CA THR A 170 1.15 12.10 22.86
C THR A 170 1.70 10.97 21.99
N GLY A 171 0.91 9.87 21.80
CA GLY A 171 1.25 8.72 20.98
C GLY A 171 2.34 7.83 21.57
N GLU A 172 2.61 7.91 22.86
CA GLU A 172 3.58 7.08 23.55
C GLU A 172 3.18 5.59 23.60
N ASP A 173 1.87 5.31 23.55
CA ASP A 173 1.27 3.98 23.50
C ASP A 173 1.04 3.44 22.09
N SER A 174 1.29 4.25 21.06
CA SER A 174 1.21 3.82 19.67
C SER A 174 2.56 3.25 19.22
N VAL A 175 2.78 1.98 19.55
CA VAL A 175 4.02 1.22 19.38
C VAL A 175 3.82 0.00 18.49
N ALA A 176 4.90 -0.55 17.95
CA ALA A 176 4.84 -1.79 17.19
C ALA A 176 5.42 -2.95 18.00
N VAL A 177 4.61 -3.99 18.19
CA VAL A 177 4.93 -5.16 19.02
C VAL A 177 5.08 -6.39 18.10
N GLN A 178 6.15 -7.14 18.27
CA GLN A 178 6.34 -8.42 17.60
C GLN A 178 5.34 -9.45 18.15
N LEU A 179 4.56 -10.07 17.26
CA LEU A 179 3.65 -11.16 17.61
C LEU A 179 4.38 -12.49 17.67
N CYS A 180 5.26 -12.74 16.72
CA CYS A 180 6.16 -13.87 16.65
C CYS A 180 7.34 -13.54 15.73
N ASP A 181 8.46 -14.24 15.90
CA ASP A 181 9.64 -14.07 15.06
C ASP A 181 9.49 -14.75 13.68
N GLU A 182 10.48 -14.58 12.82
CA GLU A 182 10.50 -15.13 11.47
C GLU A 182 10.58 -16.65 11.40
N ASN A 183 11.00 -17.31 12.49
CA ASN A 183 11.15 -18.76 12.56
C ASN A 183 9.89 -19.45 13.07
N TYR A 184 8.92 -18.69 13.61
CA TYR A 184 7.68 -19.24 14.13
C TYR A 184 6.84 -19.96 13.08
N TRP A 185 6.81 -19.43 11.84
CA TRP A 185 6.09 -20.02 10.70
C TRP A 185 7.01 -20.18 9.49
N PRO A 186 7.97 -21.13 9.55
CA PRO A 186 9.07 -21.22 8.60
C PRO A 186 8.64 -21.54 7.17
N GLU A 187 7.46 -22.14 6.97
CA GLU A 187 6.92 -22.46 5.64
C GLU A 187 6.30 -21.24 4.94
N MET A 188 6.10 -20.12 5.65
CA MET A 188 5.51 -18.92 5.06
C MET A 188 6.43 -18.34 3.98
N ARG A 189 5.86 -18.11 2.79
CA ARG A 189 6.53 -17.46 1.67
C ARG A 189 5.74 -16.22 1.24
N VAL A 190 6.44 -15.28 0.64
CA VAL A 190 5.85 -14.08 0.06
C VAL A 190 6.36 -13.91 -1.36
N LEU A 191 5.42 -13.70 -2.28
CA LEU A 191 5.74 -13.34 -3.65
C LEU A 191 5.30 -11.90 -3.89
N ILE A 192 6.20 -11.08 -4.43
CA ILE A 192 5.86 -9.74 -4.89
C ILE A 192 5.80 -9.79 -6.40
N ILE A 193 4.60 -9.69 -6.96
CA ILE A 193 4.35 -9.71 -8.39
C ILE A 193 4.39 -8.26 -8.88
N VAL A 194 5.43 -7.92 -9.63
CA VAL A 194 5.65 -6.57 -10.14
C VAL A 194 4.98 -6.42 -11.49
N VAL A 195 3.94 -5.60 -11.54
CA VAL A 195 3.20 -5.26 -12.76
C VAL A 195 3.55 -3.88 -13.28
N ASN A 196 3.95 -2.96 -12.39
CA ASN A 196 4.35 -1.61 -12.75
C ASN A 196 5.42 -1.09 -11.77
N GLU A 197 6.44 -0.42 -12.31
CA GLU A 197 7.50 0.24 -11.55
C GLU A 197 7.33 1.76 -11.49
N GLY A 198 6.34 2.32 -12.18
CA GLY A 198 6.07 3.75 -12.26
C GLY A 198 5.50 4.37 -10.99
N LYS A 199 5.56 5.69 -10.92
CA LYS A 199 4.97 6.47 -9.82
C LYS A 199 3.44 6.40 -9.89
N LYS A 200 2.81 6.25 -8.71
CA LYS A 200 1.35 6.30 -8.56
C LYS A 200 0.83 7.74 -8.65
N ALA A 201 -0.39 7.90 -9.20
CA ALA A 201 -1.02 9.21 -9.37
C ALA A 201 -1.32 9.90 -8.02
N VAL A 202 -1.80 9.15 -7.02
CA VAL A 202 -2.14 9.67 -5.69
C VAL A 202 -1.19 9.08 -4.64
N SER A 203 -0.48 9.96 -3.92
CA SER A 203 0.39 9.51 -2.82
C SER A 203 -0.42 8.88 -1.68
N SER A 204 0.16 7.91 -0.95
CA SER A 204 -0.52 7.33 0.23
C SER A 204 -0.83 8.39 1.30
N THR A 205 0.00 9.43 1.42
CA THR A 205 -0.24 10.52 2.39
C THR A 205 -1.48 11.34 2.00
N SER A 206 -1.59 11.73 0.73
CA SER A 206 -2.75 12.46 0.22
C SER A 206 -4.01 11.60 0.25
N GLY A 207 -3.90 10.33 -0.18
CA GLY A 207 -5.02 9.40 -0.14
C GLY A 207 -5.57 9.18 1.27
N MET A 208 -4.70 8.96 2.27
CA MET A 208 -5.13 8.83 3.67
C MET A 208 -5.86 10.08 4.18
N SER A 209 -5.37 11.28 3.85
CA SER A 209 -5.99 12.53 4.26
C SER A 209 -7.37 12.70 3.62
N LEU A 210 -7.49 12.46 2.32
CA LEU A 210 -8.77 12.52 1.60
C LEU A 210 -9.77 11.49 2.15
N THR A 211 -9.33 10.25 2.37
CA THR A 211 -10.20 9.19 2.89
C THR A 211 -10.79 9.54 4.26
N THR A 212 -9.96 10.05 5.17
CA THR A 212 -10.43 10.42 6.52
C THR A 212 -11.47 11.53 6.52
N THR A 213 -11.52 12.35 5.48
CA THR A 213 -12.44 13.49 5.38
C THR A 213 -13.65 13.23 4.49
N THR A 214 -13.58 12.27 3.57
CA THR A 214 -14.60 12.12 2.52
C THR A 214 -15.25 10.74 2.43
N SER A 215 -14.59 9.66 2.90
CA SER A 215 -15.16 8.32 2.79
C SER A 215 -16.14 8.01 3.92
N GLU A 216 -17.39 7.72 3.58
CA GLU A 216 -18.42 7.29 4.53
C GLU A 216 -18.18 5.86 5.03
N LEU A 217 -17.67 4.98 4.18
CA LEU A 217 -17.34 3.59 4.52
C LEU A 217 -16.18 3.49 5.51
N PHE A 218 -15.34 4.53 5.60
CA PHE A 218 -14.14 4.52 6.41
C PHE A 218 -14.43 4.34 7.91
N ASN A 219 -15.45 5.02 8.43
CA ASN A 219 -15.84 4.92 9.83
C ASN A 219 -16.25 3.50 10.22
N TYR A 220 -17.04 2.82 9.36
CA TYR A 220 -17.41 1.43 9.60
C TYR A 220 -16.19 0.51 9.61
N ARG A 221 -15.23 0.73 8.68
CA ARG A 221 -13.98 -0.02 8.65
C ARG A 221 -13.22 0.09 9.98
N ILE A 222 -12.96 1.31 10.46
CA ILE A 222 -12.12 1.52 11.65
C ILE A 222 -12.80 1.12 12.96
N MET A 223 -14.13 1.24 13.05
CA MET A 223 -14.88 0.98 14.28
C MET A 223 -15.32 -0.48 14.43
N LYS A 224 -15.61 -1.17 13.32
CA LYS A 224 -16.19 -2.52 13.32
C LYS A 224 -15.27 -3.57 12.70
N CYS A 225 -14.80 -3.34 11.47
CA CYS A 225 -14.12 -4.39 10.73
C CYS A 225 -12.69 -4.65 11.23
N VAL A 226 -11.88 -3.59 11.39
CA VAL A 226 -10.47 -3.75 11.73
C VAL A 226 -10.27 -4.33 13.13
N PRO A 227 -10.96 -3.88 14.21
CA PRO A 227 -10.79 -4.48 15.53
C PRO A 227 -11.01 -6.00 15.52
N GLU A 228 -12.10 -6.45 14.90
CA GLU A 228 -12.40 -7.89 14.82
C GLU A 228 -11.39 -8.64 13.94
N ARG A 229 -10.99 -8.08 12.80
CA ARG A 229 -9.97 -8.69 11.93
C ARG A 229 -8.61 -8.80 12.62
N VAL A 230 -8.22 -7.81 13.41
CA VAL A 230 -6.97 -7.86 14.21
C VAL A 230 -7.04 -9.01 15.21
N ARG A 231 -8.14 -9.17 15.93
CA ARG A 231 -8.36 -10.27 16.87
C ARG A 231 -8.26 -11.64 16.17
N LEU A 232 -8.98 -11.82 15.07
CA LEU A 232 -8.99 -13.07 14.30
C LEU A 232 -7.64 -13.33 13.62
N MET A 233 -6.96 -12.31 13.10
CA MET A 233 -5.65 -12.44 12.46
C MET A 233 -4.58 -12.90 13.49
N LYS A 234 -4.60 -12.34 14.69
CA LYS A 234 -3.70 -12.79 15.78
C LYS A 234 -3.91 -14.25 16.09
N LYS A 235 -5.17 -14.71 16.16
CA LYS A 235 -5.51 -16.12 16.35
C LYS A 235 -4.99 -16.99 15.20
N ALA A 236 -5.26 -16.60 13.94
CA ALA A 236 -4.83 -17.35 12.75
C ALA A 236 -3.29 -17.48 12.68
N ILE A 237 -2.54 -16.43 13.04
CA ILE A 237 -1.07 -16.47 13.15
C ILE A 237 -0.63 -17.42 14.26
N ALA A 238 -1.20 -17.31 15.46
CA ALA A 238 -0.84 -18.15 16.62
C ALA A 238 -1.10 -19.64 16.38
N GLU A 239 -2.15 -19.95 15.62
CA GLU A 239 -2.53 -21.33 15.26
C GLU A 239 -1.88 -21.82 13.96
N ARG A 240 -1.10 -20.97 13.25
CA ARG A 240 -0.58 -21.23 11.91
C ARG A 240 -1.66 -21.70 10.93
N ASN A 241 -2.87 -21.18 11.08
CA ASN A 241 -4.01 -21.48 10.24
C ASN A 241 -3.98 -20.61 8.97
N PHE A 242 -3.40 -21.15 7.90
CA PHE A 242 -3.24 -20.40 6.65
C PHE A 242 -4.57 -20.06 5.99
N LYS A 243 -5.59 -20.91 6.10
CA LYS A 243 -6.93 -20.66 5.54
C LYS A 243 -7.50 -19.35 6.11
N ASP A 244 -7.59 -19.25 7.43
CA ASP A 244 -8.15 -18.07 8.09
C ASP A 244 -7.25 -16.84 7.88
N PHE A 245 -5.93 -17.00 7.97
CA PHE A 245 -4.96 -15.96 7.67
C PHE A 245 -5.14 -15.39 6.26
N GLY A 246 -5.24 -16.26 5.26
CA GLY A 246 -5.38 -15.89 3.85
C GLY A 246 -6.70 -15.20 3.55
N GLU A 247 -7.81 -15.74 4.06
CA GLU A 247 -9.13 -15.13 3.89
C GLU A 247 -9.21 -13.73 4.52
N LEU A 248 -8.71 -13.57 5.74
CA LEU A 248 -8.67 -12.27 6.43
C LEU A 248 -7.80 -11.26 5.68
N THR A 249 -6.64 -11.70 5.18
CA THR A 249 -5.72 -10.88 4.39
C THR A 249 -6.41 -10.34 3.13
N MET A 250 -7.07 -11.21 2.35
CA MET A 250 -7.78 -10.82 1.14
C MET A 250 -9.00 -9.94 1.44
N LYS A 251 -9.80 -10.29 2.46
CA LYS A 251 -10.96 -9.48 2.89
C LYS A 251 -10.54 -8.07 3.34
N ASP A 252 -9.40 -7.95 4.03
CA ASP A 252 -8.91 -6.64 4.46
C ASP A 252 -8.38 -5.80 3.31
N SER A 253 -7.65 -6.43 2.36
CA SER A 253 -7.19 -5.80 1.14
C SER A 253 -8.36 -5.27 0.29
N ASN A 254 -9.39 -6.07 0.08
CA ASN A 254 -10.57 -5.68 -0.70
C ASN A 254 -11.30 -4.49 -0.07
N GLN A 255 -11.53 -4.53 1.25
CA GLN A 255 -12.20 -3.42 1.94
C GLN A 255 -11.34 -2.14 1.93
N PHE A 256 -10.02 -2.26 2.05
CA PHE A 256 -9.11 -1.13 1.93
C PHE A 256 -9.27 -0.42 0.58
N HIS A 257 -9.29 -1.18 -0.52
CA HIS A 257 -9.50 -0.60 -1.86
C HIS A 257 -10.92 -0.07 -2.08
N ALA A 258 -11.93 -0.71 -1.49
CA ALA A 258 -13.30 -0.17 -1.51
C ALA A 258 -13.38 1.20 -0.83
N VAL A 259 -12.74 1.38 0.31
CA VAL A 259 -12.63 2.68 1.01
C VAL A 259 -11.82 3.70 0.19
N CYS A 260 -10.79 3.27 -0.53
CA CYS A 260 -10.05 4.15 -1.44
C CYS A 260 -10.94 4.62 -2.62
N LEU A 261 -11.79 3.77 -3.16
CA LEU A 261 -12.74 4.13 -4.22
C LEU A 261 -13.88 5.02 -3.70
N ASP A 262 -14.32 4.83 -2.45
CA ASP A 262 -15.32 5.66 -1.77
C ASP A 262 -14.77 7.05 -1.38
N THR A 263 -13.47 7.25 -1.43
CA THR A 263 -12.80 8.54 -1.22
C THR A 263 -13.16 9.51 -2.35
N TYR A 264 -13.42 10.78 -2.05
CA TYR A 264 -13.75 11.77 -3.07
C TYR A 264 -12.70 12.90 -3.14
N PRO A 265 -12.06 13.14 -4.32
CA PRO A 265 -12.06 12.28 -5.53
C PRO A 265 -11.48 10.89 -5.24
N PRO A 266 -11.87 9.84 -6.00
CA PRO A 266 -11.48 8.46 -5.71
C PRO A 266 -9.97 8.23 -5.83
N CYS A 267 -9.44 7.42 -4.92
CA CYS A 267 -8.06 6.96 -4.96
C CYS A 267 -8.00 5.58 -5.65
N VAL A 268 -7.65 5.55 -6.92
CA VAL A 268 -7.53 4.32 -7.71
C VAL A 268 -6.09 3.85 -7.69
N TYR A 269 -5.83 2.67 -7.10
CA TYR A 269 -4.49 2.09 -6.99
C TYR A 269 -4.31 0.80 -7.78
N MET A 270 -5.36 -0.02 -7.87
CA MET A 270 -5.35 -1.26 -8.62
C MET A 270 -5.58 -1.02 -10.11
N THR A 271 -5.00 -1.87 -10.94
CA THR A 271 -5.18 -1.91 -12.40
C THR A 271 -5.94 -3.17 -12.80
N ASP A 272 -6.33 -3.27 -14.09
CA ASP A 272 -6.98 -4.48 -14.62
C ASP A 272 -6.14 -5.74 -14.37
N VAL A 273 -4.82 -5.64 -14.51
CA VAL A 273 -3.90 -6.74 -14.20
C VAL A 273 -3.96 -7.12 -12.73
N SER A 274 -4.07 -6.14 -11.82
CA SER A 274 -4.23 -6.39 -10.38
C SER A 274 -5.51 -7.19 -10.11
N HIS A 275 -6.64 -6.79 -10.71
CA HIS A 275 -7.92 -7.47 -10.59
C HIS A 275 -7.88 -8.87 -11.20
N ARG A 276 -7.20 -9.03 -12.35
CA ARG A 276 -7.04 -10.33 -12.98
C ARG A 276 -6.22 -11.29 -12.13
N ILE A 277 -5.12 -10.85 -11.55
CA ILE A 277 -4.32 -11.69 -10.64
C ILE A 277 -5.17 -12.10 -9.42
N ALA A 278 -5.96 -11.19 -8.86
CA ALA A 278 -6.89 -11.53 -7.77
C ALA A 278 -7.90 -12.60 -8.18
N ALA A 279 -8.49 -12.49 -9.38
CA ALA A 279 -9.42 -13.49 -9.92
C ALA A 279 -8.75 -14.86 -10.12
N ILE A 280 -7.52 -14.89 -10.64
CA ILE A 280 -6.72 -16.12 -10.79
C ILE A 280 -6.47 -16.78 -9.42
N ILE A 281 -6.16 -16.00 -8.38
CA ILE A 281 -5.95 -16.51 -7.02
C ILE A 281 -7.24 -17.12 -6.46
N HIS A 282 -8.39 -16.48 -6.67
CA HIS A 282 -9.68 -17.05 -6.26
C HIS A 282 -9.99 -18.35 -7.02
N GLY A 283 -9.70 -18.42 -8.33
CA GLY A 283 -9.81 -19.63 -9.13
C GLY A 283 -8.90 -20.76 -8.61
N TYR A 284 -7.64 -20.41 -8.29
CA TYR A 284 -6.67 -21.36 -7.71
C TYR A 284 -7.19 -21.97 -6.40
N ASN A 285 -7.63 -21.13 -5.46
CA ASN A 285 -8.16 -21.56 -4.17
C ASN A 285 -9.43 -22.42 -4.33
N LYS A 286 -10.34 -22.01 -5.22
CA LYS A 286 -11.54 -22.79 -5.52
C LYS A 286 -11.20 -24.19 -6.04
N ASN A 287 -10.24 -24.30 -6.94
CA ASN A 287 -9.80 -25.57 -7.50
C ASN A 287 -9.03 -26.44 -6.49
N ALA A 288 -8.35 -25.81 -5.52
CA ALA A 288 -7.70 -26.50 -4.40
C ALA A 288 -8.69 -26.98 -3.32
N GLY A 289 -9.93 -26.46 -3.32
CA GLY A 289 -10.94 -26.73 -2.31
C GLY A 289 -10.76 -25.98 -1.00
N GLU A 290 -9.67 -25.22 -0.86
CA GLU A 290 -9.35 -24.41 0.32
C GLU A 290 -8.51 -23.17 -0.04
N THR A 291 -8.36 -22.23 0.90
CA THR A 291 -7.49 -21.06 0.72
C THR A 291 -6.03 -21.45 0.92
N CYS A 292 -5.29 -21.59 -0.18
CA CYS A 292 -3.84 -21.91 -0.22
C CYS A 292 -2.97 -20.70 -0.56
N VAL A 293 -3.53 -19.67 -1.21
CA VAL A 293 -2.85 -18.49 -1.70
C VAL A 293 -3.67 -17.26 -1.37
N ALA A 294 -3.02 -16.21 -0.85
CA ALA A 294 -3.72 -15.00 -0.43
C ALA A 294 -3.02 -13.74 -0.95
N TYR A 295 -3.76 -12.91 -1.69
CA TYR A 295 -3.25 -11.61 -2.14
C TYR A 295 -3.50 -10.51 -1.13
N THR A 296 -2.66 -9.50 -1.20
CA THR A 296 -2.89 -8.19 -0.60
C THR A 296 -2.26 -7.11 -1.48
N PHE A 297 -2.94 -5.97 -1.60
CA PHE A 297 -2.45 -4.80 -2.33
C PHE A 297 -2.24 -3.65 -1.36
N ASP A 298 -1.15 -2.94 -1.50
CA ASP A 298 -0.95 -1.64 -0.89
C ASP A 298 -1.48 -0.52 -1.82
N ALA A 299 -1.17 0.73 -1.55
CA ALA A 299 -1.54 1.85 -2.42
C ALA A 299 -0.71 1.84 -3.72
N GLY A 300 -0.94 0.85 -4.58
CA GLY A 300 -0.26 0.62 -5.85
C GLY A 300 -0.74 -0.67 -6.52
N PRO A 301 -0.38 -0.89 -7.80
CA PRO A 301 -0.90 -2.01 -8.59
C PRO A 301 -0.19 -3.34 -8.34
N ASN A 302 0.98 -3.33 -7.69
CA ASN A 302 1.77 -4.54 -7.46
C ASN A 302 1.13 -5.42 -6.40
N VAL A 303 1.18 -6.71 -6.62
CA VAL A 303 0.51 -7.72 -5.79
C VAL A 303 1.52 -8.34 -4.83
N CYS A 304 1.19 -8.35 -3.54
CA CYS A 304 1.89 -9.16 -2.57
C CYS A 304 1.06 -10.41 -2.28
N VAL A 305 1.65 -11.57 -2.43
CA VAL A 305 0.97 -12.86 -2.26
C VAL A 305 1.63 -13.60 -1.11
N TYR A 306 0.83 -13.96 -0.11
CA TYR A 306 1.22 -14.89 0.96
C TYR A 306 0.79 -16.30 0.58
N LEU A 307 1.66 -17.28 0.81
CA LEU A 307 1.38 -18.70 0.58
C LEU A 307 2.37 -19.56 1.37
N LEU A 308 2.08 -20.84 1.51
CA LEU A 308 3.05 -21.78 2.08
C LEU A 308 4.02 -22.28 1.00
N GLU A 309 5.22 -22.66 1.40
CA GLU A 309 6.32 -23.10 0.51
C GLU A 309 5.87 -24.15 -0.50
N LYS A 310 5.06 -25.12 -0.07
CA LYS A 310 4.53 -26.20 -0.92
C LYS A 310 3.75 -25.71 -2.13
N GLU A 311 3.16 -24.51 -2.05
CA GLU A 311 2.34 -23.92 -3.12
C GLU A 311 3.16 -23.08 -4.12
N VAL A 312 4.36 -22.60 -3.73
CA VAL A 312 5.15 -21.64 -4.51
C VAL A 312 5.38 -22.12 -5.94
N ARG A 313 5.88 -23.34 -6.08
CA ARG A 313 6.26 -23.90 -7.38
C ARG A 313 5.07 -23.93 -8.34
N ARG A 314 3.93 -24.47 -7.87
CA ARG A 314 2.72 -24.62 -8.69
C ARG A 314 2.13 -23.27 -9.06
N PHE A 315 2.02 -22.39 -8.07
CA PHE A 315 1.42 -21.06 -8.26
C PHE A 315 2.25 -20.19 -9.21
N VAL A 316 3.57 -20.14 -9.06
CA VAL A 316 4.44 -19.34 -9.94
C VAL A 316 4.47 -19.90 -11.37
N THR A 317 4.50 -21.24 -11.55
CA THR A 317 4.43 -21.84 -12.89
C THR A 317 3.11 -21.48 -13.58
N MET A 318 2.02 -21.50 -12.84
CA MET A 318 0.71 -21.07 -13.35
C MET A 318 0.70 -19.58 -13.76
N LEU A 319 1.23 -18.70 -12.91
CA LEU A 319 1.32 -17.27 -13.24
C LEU A 319 2.13 -17.01 -14.50
N ALA A 320 3.25 -17.73 -14.68
CA ALA A 320 4.08 -17.64 -15.88
C ALA A 320 3.33 -18.08 -17.14
N ALA A 321 2.40 -19.04 -17.02
CA ALA A 321 1.56 -19.47 -18.14
C ALA A 321 0.48 -18.43 -18.52
N PHE A 322 -0.08 -17.71 -17.52
CA PHE A 322 -1.03 -16.63 -17.78
C PHE A 322 -0.37 -15.33 -18.25
N PHE A 323 0.84 -15.07 -17.78
CA PHE A 323 1.60 -13.85 -18.05
C PHE A 323 3.00 -14.18 -18.57
N PRO A 324 3.13 -14.80 -19.78
CA PRO A 324 4.43 -15.09 -20.34
C PRO A 324 5.19 -13.78 -20.65
N CYS A 325 6.50 -13.78 -20.47
CA CYS A 325 7.37 -12.68 -20.80
C CYS A 325 8.78 -13.20 -21.15
N ASP A 326 9.59 -12.37 -21.82
CA ASP A 326 10.95 -12.76 -22.23
C ASP A 326 11.86 -13.03 -21.01
N ALA A 327 11.62 -12.35 -19.89
CA ALA A 327 12.35 -12.59 -18.65
C ALA A 327 12.15 -14.01 -18.09
N TYR A 328 11.07 -14.71 -18.45
CA TYR A 328 10.85 -16.11 -18.11
C TYR A 328 11.82 -17.03 -18.85
N ASP A 329 11.95 -16.80 -20.16
CA ASP A 329 12.83 -17.59 -21.03
C ASP A 329 14.31 -17.39 -20.67
N GLU A 330 14.67 -16.20 -20.17
CA GLU A 330 16.01 -15.87 -19.67
C GLU A 330 16.27 -16.32 -18.22
N GLY A 331 15.32 -16.96 -17.55
CA GLY A 331 15.42 -17.33 -16.13
C GLY A 331 15.39 -16.15 -15.15
N LYS A 332 15.02 -14.96 -15.62
CA LYS A 332 14.99 -13.70 -14.83
C LYS A 332 13.60 -13.35 -14.28
N PHE A 333 12.59 -14.16 -14.61
CA PHE A 333 11.20 -13.90 -14.19
C PHE A 333 11.02 -14.00 -12.67
N VAL A 334 11.70 -14.93 -12.00
CA VAL A 334 11.71 -15.03 -10.54
C VAL A 334 13.07 -14.64 -9.99
N ARG A 335 13.05 -13.67 -9.10
CA ARG A 335 14.21 -13.13 -8.39
C ARG A 335 14.13 -13.51 -6.91
N GLY A 336 15.27 -13.53 -6.22
CA GLY A 336 15.32 -13.84 -4.78
C GLY A 336 15.51 -15.33 -4.53
N ILE A 337 14.64 -15.97 -3.73
CA ILE A 337 14.75 -17.40 -3.43
C ILE A 337 14.47 -18.20 -4.72
N PRO A 338 15.42 -19.05 -5.18
CA PRO A 338 15.25 -19.77 -6.43
C PRO A 338 14.12 -20.80 -6.37
N ILE A 339 13.47 -21.04 -7.50
CA ILE A 339 12.45 -22.08 -7.66
C ILE A 339 12.77 -22.96 -8.86
N LYS A 340 12.29 -24.22 -8.82
CA LYS A 340 12.27 -25.10 -9.98
C LYS A 340 10.84 -25.09 -10.55
N TYR A 341 10.67 -24.65 -11.80
CA TYR A 341 9.36 -24.68 -12.46
C TYR A 341 8.84 -26.10 -12.68
N LEU A 342 7.53 -26.25 -12.78
CA LEU A 342 6.91 -27.46 -13.32
C LEU A 342 7.06 -27.45 -14.83
N SER A 343 7.27 -28.62 -15.44
CA SER A 343 7.50 -28.75 -16.88
C SER A 343 6.28 -28.34 -17.71
N LYS A 344 5.06 -28.57 -17.22
CA LYS A 344 3.80 -28.20 -17.89
C LYS A 344 2.68 -28.00 -16.86
N ILE A 345 1.75 -27.11 -17.19
CA ILE A 345 0.41 -27.01 -16.59
C ILE A 345 -0.57 -27.40 -17.70
N SER A 346 -1.52 -28.29 -17.40
CA SER A 346 -2.52 -28.71 -18.40
C SER A 346 -3.45 -27.56 -18.78
N GLU A 347 -3.87 -27.52 -20.05
CA GLU A 347 -4.86 -26.56 -20.55
C GLU A 347 -6.19 -26.68 -19.79
N GLU A 348 -6.60 -27.90 -19.46
CA GLU A 348 -7.78 -28.17 -18.64
C GLU A 348 -7.69 -27.47 -17.27
N TYR A 349 -6.52 -27.54 -16.61
CA TYR A 349 -6.31 -26.84 -15.34
C TYR A 349 -6.41 -25.33 -15.50
N MET A 350 -5.84 -24.78 -16.57
CA MET A 350 -5.92 -23.35 -16.88
C MET A 350 -7.37 -22.91 -17.15
N THR A 351 -8.13 -23.73 -17.85
CA THR A 351 -9.56 -23.51 -18.14
C THR A 351 -10.38 -23.49 -16.86
N ASN A 352 -10.16 -24.46 -15.98
CA ASN A 352 -10.90 -24.59 -14.70
C ASN A 352 -10.62 -23.42 -13.74
N LEU A 353 -9.52 -22.68 -13.92
CA LEU A 353 -9.20 -21.46 -13.17
C LEU A 353 -9.98 -20.21 -13.67
N GLY A 354 -10.90 -20.39 -14.64
CA GLY A 354 -11.68 -19.28 -15.19
C GLY A 354 -10.91 -18.39 -16.17
N GLY A 355 -9.82 -18.90 -16.74
CA GLY A 355 -8.86 -18.10 -17.47
C GLY A 355 -8.44 -18.60 -18.85
N SER A 356 -9.15 -19.56 -19.47
CA SER A 356 -8.72 -20.16 -20.74
C SER A 356 -8.67 -19.21 -21.95
N SER A 357 -9.13 -17.98 -21.84
CA SER A 357 -9.27 -17.12 -23.01
C SER A 357 -8.19 -16.04 -23.17
N TYR A 358 -7.37 -15.73 -22.16
CA TYR A 358 -6.51 -14.54 -22.25
C TYR A 358 -5.15 -14.76 -21.59
N ILE A 359 -4.19 -15.20 -22.39
CA ILE A 359 -2.76 -15.08 -22.10
C ILE A 359 -2.40 -13.61 -22.36
N GLU A 360 -1.92 -12.91 -21.33
CA GLU A 360 -1.51 -11.50 -21.42
C GLU A 360 0.02 -11.40 -21.32
N ARG A 361 0.68 -11.32 -22.47
CA ARG A 361 2.14 -11.22 -22.52
C ARG A 361 2.63 -9.89 -21.91
N ASP A 362 3.75 -9.93 -21.19
CA ASP A 362 4.49 -8.77 -20.66
C ASP A 362 3.75 -7.89 -19.66
N ARG A 363 2.61 -8.37 -19.12
CA ARG A 363 1.84 -7.63 -18.10
C ARG A 363 2.39 -7.83 -16.69
N VAL A 364 3.08 -8.91 -16.42
CA VAL A 364 3.88 -9.15 -15.21
C VAL A 364 5.35 -9.08 -15.60
N LYS A 365 6.09 -8.15 -14.99
CA LYS A 365 7.49 -7.92 -15.34
C LYS A 365 8.42 -8.97 -14.71
N TYR A 366 8.24 -9.22 -13.42
CA TYR A 366 8.97 -10.25 -12.66
C TYR A 366 8.29 -10.49 -11.31
N ILE A 367 8.72 -11.55 -10.65
CA ILE A 367 8.28 -11.92 -9.30
C ILE A 367 9.49 -11.91 -8.38
N ILE A 368 9.36 -11.31 -7.18
CA ILE A 368 10.36 -11.45 -6.13
C ILE A 368 9.85 -12.50 -5.13
N HIS A 369 10.54 -13.62 -5.04
CA HIS A 369 10.27 -14.67 -4.07
C HIS A 369 11.09 -14.45 -2.81
N THR A 370 10.42 -14.28 -1.68
CA THR A 370 11.02 -14.02 -0.38
C THR A 370 10.27 -14.78 0.72
N LYS A 371 10.68 -14.57 1.96
CA LYS A 371 10.10 -15.15 3.19
C LYS A 371 10.01 -14.11 4.29
N LEU A 372 9.43 -14.46 5.42
CA LEU A 372 9.55 -13.66 6.63
C LEU A 372 11.03 -13.56 7.05
N GLY A 373 11.40 -12.42 7.61
CA GLY A 373 12.77 -12.13 8.01
C GLY A 373 12.84 -11.42 9.35
N SER A 374 14.05 -11.29 9.85
CA SER A 374 14.37 -10.53 11.06
C SER A 374 14.19 -9.03 10.83
N GLY A 375 14.24 -8.27 11.93
CA GLY A 375 14.32 -6.81 11.89
C GLY A 375 15.63 -6.30 11.26
N PRO A 376 15.97 -5.02 11.48
CA PRO A 376 17.19 -4.42 10.95
C PRO A 376 18.46 -5.10 11.48
N LYS A 377 19.53 -4.99 10.69
CA LYS A 377 20.85 -5.53 11.03
C LYS A 377 21.93 -4.46 10.82
N ARG A 378 22.91 -4.43 11.72
CA ARG A 378 24.13 -3.68 11.51
C ARG A 378 25.05 -4.48 10.60
N LEU A 379 25.79 -3.77 9.75
CA LEU A 379 26.85 -4.30 8.91
C LEU A 379 28.17 -3.77 9.45
N ASP A 380 29.07 -4.68 9.84
CA ASP A 380 30.33 -4.31 10.49
C ASP A 380 31.51 -4.28 9.51
N ASP A 381 31.32 -4.77 8.27
CA ASP A 381 32.32 -4.68 7.23
C ASP A 381 32.44 -3.22 6.72
N PRO A 382 33.62 -2.59 6.79
CA PRO A 382 33.84 -1.25 6.27
C PRO A 382 33.52 -1.08 4.79
N ASP A 383 33.60 -2.16 4.00
CA ASP A 383 33.30 -2.13 2.58
C ASP A 383 31.79 -1.99 2.30
N ASP A 384 30.95 -2.34 3.27
CA ASP A 384 29.51 -2.11 3.20
C ASP A 384 29.11 -0.64 3.29
N SER A 385 30.02 0.23 3.75
CA SER A 385 29.77 1.67 3.84
C SER A 385 29.46 2.28 2.47
N LEU A 386 28.35 3.02 2.40
CA LEU A 386 27.94 3.78 1.22
C LEU A 386 28.68 5.12 1.09
N LEU A 387 29.39 5.55 2.16
CA LEU A 387 30.15 6.78 2.21
C LEU A 387 31.64 6.48 2.17
N GLY A 388 32.41 7.30 1.43
CA GLY A 388 33.85 7.29 1.44
C GLY A 388 34.46 7.96 2.69
N ALA A 389 35.78 7.96 2.80
CA ALA A 389 36.50 8.59 3.89
C ALA A 389 36.30 10.13 3.93
N ASP A 390 35.96 10.73 2.79
CA ASP A 390 35.59 12.14 2.62
C ASP A 390 34.15 12.45 3.08
N GLY A 391 33.39 11.43 3.43
CA GLY A 391 31.99 11.54 3.81
C GLY A 391 31.02 11.75 2.64
N LEU A 392 31.45 11.55 1.41
CA LEU A 392 30.63 11.62 0.21
C LEU A 392 30.21 10.21 -0.25
N PRO A 393 29.10 10.07 -1.00
CA PRO A 393 28.69 8.78 -1.52
C PRO A 393 29.78 8.14 -2.38
N LYS A 394 30.08 6.87 -2.12
CA LYS A 394 30.93 6.08 -3.02
C LYS A 394 30.23 5.95 -4.38
N ALA A 395 30.99 6.01 -5.47
CA ALA A 395 30.46 5.72 -6.80
C ALA A 395 29.84 4.31 -6.81
N ASN A 396 28.54 4.21 -7.10
CA ASN A 396 27.86 2.93 -7.17
C ASN A 396 27.58 2.58 -8.64
N PRO A 397 28.33 1.64 -9.24
CA PRO A 397 28.17 1.30 -10.65
C PRO A 397 26.77 0.78 -11.01
N LYS A 398 25.99 0.24 -10.03
CA LYS A 398 24.61 -0.21 -10.27
C LYS A 398 23.59 0.93 -10.33
N VAL A 399 23.85 2.07 -9.70
CA VAL A 399 22.97 3.24 -9.77
C VAL A 399 23.20 3.99 -11.07
N GLN A 400 24.46 4.05 -11.55
CA GLN A 400 24.77 4.67 -12.84
C GLN A 400 24.12 3.94 -14.02
N SER A 401 24.13 2.59 -14.04
CA SER A 401 23.50 1.83 -15.11
C SER A 401 21.97 1.97 -15.18
N SER A 402 21.28 2.20 -14.05
CA SER A 402 19.83 2.44 -14.02
C SER A 402 19.46 3.87 -14.44
N ILE A 403 20.33 4.86 -14.19
CA ILE A 403 20.14 6.25 -14.62
C ILE A 403 20.42 6.38 -16.13
N GLU A 404 21.46 5.72 -16.64
CA GLU A 404 21.78 5.70 -18.07
C GLU A 404 20.73 4.96 -18.92
N GLN A 405 20.06 3.95 -18.35
CA GLN A 405 18.93 3.28 -19.04
C GLN A 405 17.62 4.10 -19.03
N GLU A 406 17.41 5.03 -18.09
CA GLU A 406 16.24 5.93 -18.12
C GLU A 406 16.41 7.11 -19.11
N VAL A 407 17.64 7.44 -19.53
CA VAL A 407 17.93 8.57 -20.43
C VAL A 407 17.90 8.18 -21.91
N SER A 408 17.91 6.87 -22.25
CA SER A 408 17.99 6.39 -23.63
C SER A 408 16.69 5.76 -24.15
N VAL A 409 15.51 6.30 -23.84
CA VAL A 409 14.30 5.98 -24.58
C VAL A 409 14.19 6.98 -25.75
N PRO A 410 14.40 6.57 -27.00
CA PRO A 410 14.13 7.44 -28.14
C PRO A 410 12.61 7.75 -28.16
N PRO A 411 12.23 8.96 -28.60
CA PRO A 411 10.81 9.30 -28.75
C PRO A 411 10.18 8.28 -29.70
N CYS A 412 9.10 7.61 -29.25
CA CYS A 412 8.29 6.76 -30.11
C CYS A 412 7.77 7.62 -31.28
N GLU A 413 8.22 7.33 -32.47
CA GLU A 413 7.54 7.83 -33.67
C GLU A 413 6.10 7.31 -33.67
N PRO A 414 5.12 8.13 -34.07
CA PRO A 414 3.74 7.68 -34.16
C PRO A 414 3.63 6.65 -35.29
N HIS A 415 3.55 5.37 -34.94
CA HIS A 415 3.16 4.36 -35.91
C HIS A 415 1.71 4.61 -36.28
N GLU A 416 1.47 4.89 -37.57
CA GLU A 416 0.12 4.90 -38.14
C GLU A 416 -0.53 3.54 -37.91
N VAL A 417 -1.60 3.55 -37.14
CA VAL A 417 -2.42 2.37 -36.90
C VAL A 417 -3.25 2.10 -38.15
N PRO A 418 -3.19 0.91 -38.77
CA PRO A 418 -4.07 0.56 -39.87
C PRO A 418 -5.53 0.60 -39.43
N PRO A 419 -6.47 1.08 -40.29
CA PRO A 419 -7.84 1.37 -39.86
C PRO A 419 -8.79 0.16 -39.72
N GLU A 420 -8.31 -1.07 -39.68
CA GLU A 420 -9.19 -2.25 -39.56
C GLU A 420 -8.63 -3.24 -38.54
N ASN A 421 -9.38 -3.44 -37.46
CA ASN A 421 -9.25 -4.41 -36.36
C ASN A 421 -8.84 -3.85 -34.99
N VAL A 422 -9.63 -2.90 -34.48
CA VAL A 422 -9.68 -2.68 -33.03
C VAL A 422 -10.72 -3.63 -32.44
N MET A 423 -10.28 -4.78 -31.95
CA MET A 423 -11.12 -5.68 -31.17
C MET A 423 -11.24 -5.10 -29.75
N TYR A 424 -12.40 -4.57 -29.41
CA TYR A 424 -12.71 -4.16 -28.03
C TYR A 424 -12.70 -5.39 -27.12
N LEU A 425 -11.82 -5.38 -26.12
CA LEU A 425 -11.75 -6.41 -25.09
C LEU A 425 -13.07 -6.47 -24.31
N GLY A 426 -13.82 -7.45 -24.61
CA GLY A 426 -14.68 -8.33 -23.87
C GLY A 426 -15.45 -7.84 -22.66
N VAL A 427 -16.43 -6.93 -22.85
CA VAL A 427 -17.78 -7.04 -22.27
C VAL A 427 -18.75 -6.83 -23.42
N PRO A 428 -19.73 -7.70 -23.69
CA PRO A 428 -20.65 -7.54 -24.80
C PRO A 428 -21.70 -6.46 -24.48
N TRP A 429 -21.32 -5.20 -24.62
CA TRP A 429 -22.23 -4.05 -24.58
C TRP A 429 -22.76 -3.77 -26.00
N GLY A 430 -23.21 -4.82 -26.70
CA GLY A 430 -23.91 -4.68 -27.98
C GLY A 430 -25.40 -4.41 -27.77
N PRO A 431 -26.12 -3.98 -28.82
CA PRO A 431 -27.57 -3.75 -28.78
C PRO A 431 -28.37 -4.93 -28.20
N GLN A 432 -27.90 -6.15 -28.37
CA GLN A 432 -28.50 -7.37 -27.84
C GLN A 432 -28.51 -7.46 -26.31
N TRP A 433 -27.54 -6.83 -25.63
CA TRP A 433 -27.51 -6.80 -24.17
C TRP A 433 -28.64 -5.91 -23.60
N ALA A 434 -28.88 -4.76 -24.22
CA ALA A 434 -29.96 -3.86 -23.81
C ALA A 434 -31.34 -4.51 -23.99
N GLU A 435 -31.52 -5.29 -25.05
CA GLU A 435 -32.74 -6.05 -25.27
C GLU A 435 -32.91 -7.21 -24.27
N GLN A 436 -31.83 -7.95 -23.95
CA GLN A 436 -31.85 -9.00 -22.91
C GLN A 436 -32.10 -8.43 -21.53
N TRP A 437 -31.51 -7.30 -21.18
CA TRP A 437 -31.74 -6.63 -19.91
C TRP A 437 -33.19 -6.15 -19.76
N LEU A 438 -33.77 -5.54 -20.81
CA LEU A 438 -35.16 -5.12 -20.86
C LEU A 438 -36.16 -6.31 -20.81
N ALA A 439 -35.78 -7.44 -21.40
CA ALA A 439 -36.57 -8.65 -21.36
C ALA A 439 -36.58 -9.33 -19.98
N GLN A 440 -35.45 -9.24 -19.24
CA GLN A 440 -35.30 -9.89 -17.94
C GLN A 440 -35.86 -9.07 -16.77
N TRP A 441 -35.86 -7.73 -16.87
CA TRP A 441 -36.23 -6.85 -15.76
C TRP A 441 -37.46 -5.97 -16.02
N GLY A 442 -38.09 -6.06 -17.20
CA GLY A 442 -39.26 -5.31 -17.57
C GLY A 442 -39.05 -3.81 -17.72
N LYS A 443 -39.89 -3.14 -18.51
CA LYS A 443 -39.90 -1.67 -18.56
C LYS A 443 -40.41 -1.12 -17.24
N PRO A 444 -39.73 -0.14 -16.59
CA PRO A 444 -40.27 0.54 -15.42
C PRO A 444 -41.60 1.23 -15.82
N ASN A 445 -42.69 0.87 -15.19
CA ASN A 445 -43.97 1.51 -15.40
C ASN A 445 -43.90 2.99 -15.02
N GLY A 446 -44.10 3.88 -15.98
CA GLY A 446 -44.44 5.28 -15.74
C GLY A 446 -43.36 6.33 -15.74
N ALA A 447 -42.15 6.09 -16.24
CA ALA A 447 -41.15 7.11 -16.40
C ALA A 447 -41.07 7.64 -17.85
N SER A 448 -41.61 8.83 -18.11
CA SER A 448 -41.31 9.57 -19.31
C SER A 448 -39.87 10.12 -19.21
N TRP A 449 -38.99 9.74 -20.11
CA TRP A 449 -37.65 10.27 -20.22
C TRP A 449 -37.68 11.65 -20.88
N GLY A 450 -37.87 12.70 -20.08
CA GLY A 450 -37.61 14.08 -20.49
C GLY A 450 -36.12 14.33 -20.55
N GLY A 451 -35.67 15.00 -21.61
CA GLY A 451 -34.32 15.20 -22.12
C GLY A 451 -33.29 15.82 -21.15
N HIS A 452 -32.79 15.04 -20.21
CA HIS A 452 -31.55 15.34 -19.51
C HIS A 452 -30.60 14.14 -19.72
N GLY A 453 -29.40 14.47 -20.20
CA GLY A 453 -28.35 13.50 -20.52
C GLY A 453 -27.99 12.60 -19.33
N PHE A 454 -27.42 11.44 -19.63
CA PHE A 454 -26.93 10.45 -18.68
C PHE A 454 -26.13 11.09 -17.55
N PRO A 455 -26.33 10.67 -16.29
CA PRO A 455 -25.64 11.25 -15.13
C PRO A 455 -24.15 10.89 -14.99
N PHE A 456 -23.59 10.20 -15.97
CA PHE A 456 -22.14 9.92 -16.00
C PHE A 456 -21.54 10.51 -17.28
N GLY A 457 -20.88 11.64 -17.13
CA GLY A 457 -20.05 12.22 -18.18
C GLY A 457 -18.99 11.23 -18.65
N ALA A 458 -18.86 11.05 -19.95
CA ALA A 458 -17.77 10.28 -20.53
C ALA A 458 -16.43 10.92 -20.15
N PRO A 459 -15.37 10.12 -19.87
CA PRO A 459 -14.05 10.67 -19.59
C PRO A 459 -13.56 11.51 -20.77
N PRO A 460 -12.81 12.61 -20.51
CA PRO A 460 -12.32 13.50 -21.56
C PRO A 460 -11.35 12.73 -22.46
N GLY A 461 -11.67 12.66 -23.75
CA GLY A 461 -10.82 12.04 -24.78
C GLY A 461 -11.53 11.06 -25.72
N ILE A 462 -12.80 10.72 -25.50
CA ILE A 462 -13.55 9.82 -26.41
C ILE A 462 -14.50 10.64 -27.27
N ALA A 463 -14.15 10.88 -28.53
CA ALA A 463 -15.06 11.40 -29.53
C ALA A 463 -15.92 10.25 -30.07
N ILE A 464 -17.21 10.19 -29.69
CA ILE A 464 -18.17 9.23 -30.24
C ILE A 464 -18.65 9.80 -31.58
N LYS A 465 -18.20 9.23 -32.70
CA LYS A 465 -18.83 9.46 -34.01
C LYS A 465 -20.14 8.67 -34.08
N MET A 466 -21.27 9.32 -33.92
CA MET A 466 -22.57 8.72 -34.20
C MET A 466 -22.81 8.67 -35.71
N ASP A 467 -23.22 7.52 -36.23
CA ASP A 467 -23.55 7.27 -37.62
C ASP A 467 -24.75 8.12 -38.06
N ALA A 468 -24.72 8.62 -39.28
CA ALA A 468 -25.72 9.51 -39.85
C ALA A 468 -27.14 8.91 -39.93
N ALA A 469 -27.26 7.57 -39.91
CA ALA A 469 -28.53 6.85 -39.97
C ALA A 469 -29.36 6.96 -38.67
N LEU A 470 -28.73 7.28 -37.53
CA LEU A 470 -29.46 7.46 -36.25
C LEU A 470 -29.98 8.89 -36.06
N ARG A 471 -29.45 9.87 -36.79
CA ARG A 471 -29.90 11.27 -36.69
C ARG A 471 -31.23 11.56 -37.36
N SER A 472 -31.69 10.71 -38.28
CA SER A 472 -32.96 10.90 -38.99
C SER A 472 -34.22 10.41 -38.23
N LYS A 473 -34.05 9.62 -37.17
CA LYS A 473 -35.19 9.13 -36.37
C LYS A 473 -35.53 9.95 -35.13
N VAL A 474 -34.69 10.92 -34.76
CA VAL A 474 -34.89 11.77 -33.57
C VAL A 474 -35.47 13.16 -33.89
N LYS A 475 -35.75 13.48 -35.16
CA LYS A 475 -36.11 14.83 -35.58
C LYS A 475 -37.62 15.03 -35.89
N ILE A 476 -38.52 14.15 -35.48
CA ILE A 476 -39.94 14.25 -35.79
C ILE A 476 -40.86 14.51 -34.57
N GLU A 477 -40.34 14.78 -33.38
CA GLU A 477 -41.22 15.16 -32.25
C GLU A 477 -40.64 16.33 -31.44
N SER A 478 -40.52 17.50 -32.03
CA SER A 478 -40.36 18.76 -31.31
C SER A 478 -40.77 19.97 -32.16
N THR A 479 -42.06 20.13 -32.36
CA THR A 479 -42.69 21.42 -32.69
C THR A 479 -44.05 21.45 -32.01
N GLU A 480 -44.22 22.52 -31.24
CA GLU A 480 -45.40 23.06 -30.54
C GLU A 480 -45.28 23.00 -29.02
N SER A 481 -44.93 24.05 -28.38
CA SER A 481 -45.70 25.19 -27.95
C SER A 481 -44.85 26.17 -27.14
N SER A 482 -44.69 27.35 -27.66
CA SER A 482 -44.28 28.54 -26.94
C SER A 482 -45.56 29.32 -26.61
N LYS A 483 -45.68 29.82 -25.36
CA LYS A 483 -46.08 31.21 -25.05
C LYS A 483 -46.32 31.41 -23.52
N SER A 484 -45.58 32.41 -23.02
CA SER A 484 -45.99 33.51 -22.12
C SER A 484 -46.60 33.17 -20.77
N THR A 485 -46.20 33.75 -19.67
CA THR A 485 -46.14 35.17 -19.36
C THR A 485 -45.43 35.40 -18.02
N SER A 486 -44.88 36.59 -17.94
CA SER A 486 -44.30 37.33 -16.83
C SER A 486 -45.21 37.50 -15.60
N SER A 487 -44.66 37.66 -14.40
CA SER A 487 -44.69 38.85 -13.54
C SER A 487 -44.36 38.54 -12.09
N ASN A 488 -43.38 39.21 -11.59
CA ASN A 488 -43.28 40.13 -10.44
C ASN A 488 -43.64 39.70 -9.01
N GLU A 489 -42.65 40.04 -8.18
CA GLU A 489 -42.68 40.71 -6.86
C GLU A 489 -42.95 39.86 -5.63
N SER A 490 -41.95 39.85 -4.81
CA SER A 490 -41.57 40.60 -3.59
C SER A 490 -41.95 39.99 -2.23
N ASP A 491 -41.04 40.16 -1.34
CA ASP A 491 -41.08 40.32 0.11
C ASP A 491 -40.88 39.15 1.07
N ASP A 492 -39.73 39.26 1.69
CA ASP A 492 -39.42 39.27 3.13
C ASP A 492 -40.12 38.27 4.07
N ALA A 493 -39.31 37.42 4.69
CA ALA A 493 -39.31 37.27 6.16
C ALA A 493 -38.23 36.29 6.65
N THR A 494 -37.31 36.85 7.40
CA THR A 494 -36.35 36.25 8.32
C THR A 494 -36.97 35.23 9.26
N THR A 495 -36.39 34.02 9.32
CA THR A 495 -36.30 33.24 10.58
C THR A 495 -35.02 32.42 10.60
N SER A 496 -34.13 32.80 11.52
CA SER A 496 -32.92 32.10 11.91
C SER A 496 -33.28 30.82 12.66
N ALA A 497 -32.91 29.69 12.13
CA ALA A 497 -32.84 28.44 12.89
C ALA A 497 -31.36 28.06 13.11
N ALA A 498 -30.96 28.10 14.38
CA ALA A 498 -29.64 27.77 14.87
C ALA A 498 -29.29 26.31 14.56
N ARG A 499 -28.10 26.06 14.01
CA ARG A 499 -27.49 24.73 13.88
C ARG A 499 -27.01 24.27 15.26
N PRO A 500 -27.26 23.03 15.69
CA PRO A 500 -26.74 22.53 16.95
C PRO A 500 -25.23 22.31 16.86
N ASP A 501 -24.57 22.67 17.94
CA ASP A 501 -23.14 22.70 18.17
C ASP A 501 -22.54 21.27 18.07
N ARG A 502 -21.59 21.05 17.13
CA ARG A 502 -20.95 19.77 16.89
C ARG A 502 -20.05 19.31 18.05
N GLN A 503 -19.69 20.18 18.97
CA GLN A 503 -18.86 19.82 20.13
C GLN A 503 -19.61 19.01 21.18
N ASN A 504 -20.89 19.30 21.41
CA ASN A 504 -21.70 18.58 22.39
C ASN A 504 -22.05 17.14 21.95
N ALA A 505 -22.15 16.86 20.65
CA ALA A 505 -22.38 15.51 20.13
C ALA A 505 -21.15 14.59 20.29
N PHE A 506 -19.95 15.15 20.27
CA PHE A 506 -18.70 14.40 20.45
C PHE A 506 -18.47 13.99 21.91
N GLN A 507 -18.78 14.86 22.87
CA GLN A 507 -18.66 14.57 24.29
C GLN A 507 -19.68 13.53 24.78
N ASP A 508 -20.88 13.50 24.21
CA ASP A 508 -21.91 12.50 24.53
C ASP A 508 -21.55 11.10 23.99
N LEU A 509 -20.84 11.02 22.86
CA LEU A 509 -20.31 9.76 22.30
C LEU A 509 -19.12 9.20 23.11
N GLU A 510 -18.23 10.05 23.61
CA GLU A 510 -17.12 9.62 24.48
C GLU A 510 -17.60 9.13 25.83
N SER A 511 -18.61 9.77 26.42
CA SER A 511 -19.24 9.34 27.67
C SER A 511 -19.90 7.96 27.53
N LYS A 512 -20.59 7.70 26.43
CA LYS A 512 -21.24 6.41 26.14
C LYS A 512 -20.22 5.30 25.86
N ALA A 513 -19.10 5.61 25.19
CA ALA A 513 -18.01 4.66 24.95
C ALA A 513 -17.28 4.27 26.24
N SER A 514 -17.07 5.21 27.15
CA SER A 514 -16.47 4.96 28.46
C SER A 514 -17.35 4.06 29.33
N THR A 515 -18.66 4.23 29.26
CA THR A 515 -19.64 3.42 30.02
C THR A 515 -19.72 1.99 29.46
N LEU A 516 -19.63 1.80 28.13
CA LEU A 516 -19.60 0.49 27.49
C LEU A 516 -18.31 -0.29 27.83
N ASN A 517 -17.16 0.39 27.88
CA ASN A 517 -15.89 -0.26 28.23
C ASN A 517 -15.88 -0.73 29.71
N LYS A 518 -16.50 0.02 30.62
CA LYS A 518 -16.65 -0.42 32.02
C LYS A 518 -17.58 -1.62 32.18
N LEU A 519 -18.60 -1.76 31.34
CA LEU A 519 -19.49 -2.93 31.34
C LEU A 519 -18.80 -4.19 30.75
N MET A 520 -17.89 -4.03 29.79
CA MET A 520 -17.13 -5.14 29.20
C MET A 520 -16.03 -5.66 30.15
N ASP A 521 -15.45 -4.82 31.02
CA ASP A 521 -14.46 -5.23 32.01
C ASP A 521 -15.09 -6.03 33.16
N VAL A 522 -16.35 -5.80 33.48
CA VAL A 522 -17.10 -6.57 34.53
C VAL A 522 -17.41 -8.00 34.04
N ASP A 523 -17.66 -8.22 32.74
CA ASP A 523 -17.90 -9.56 32.20
C ASP A 523 -16.62 -10.42 32.13
N VAL A 524 -15.44 -9.81 32.05
CA VAL A 524 -14.14 -10.51 32.06
C VAL A 524 -13.77 -10.93 33.49
N GLU A 525 -14.16 -10.17 34.49
CA GLU A 525 -13.90 -10.49 35.90
C GLU A 525 -14.85 -11.56 36.42
N MET A 526 -16.11 -11.60 35.97
CA MET A 526 -17.07 -12.65 36.33
C MET A 526 -16.73 -14.03 35.71
N SER A 527 -16.02 -14.07 34.58
CA SER A 527 -15.55 -15.33 33.98
C SER A 527 -14.29 -15.91 34.64
N ARG A 528 -13.60 -15.14 35.49
CA ARG A 528 -12.43 -15.62 36.29
C ARG A 528 -12.80 -16.18 37.67
N VAL A 529 -14.03 -16.00 38.11
CA VAL A 529 -14.51 -16.50 39.41
C VAL A 529 -15.19 -17.87 39.28
N ASN A 530 -15.45 -18.35 38.04
CA ASN A 530 -16.09 -19.65 37.78
C ASN A 530 -15.18 -20.68 37.07
N GLN A 531 -13.86 -20.60 37.30
CA GLN A 531 -12.91 -21.69 36.99
C GLN A 531 -12.14 -22.13 38.22
#